data_dfd16746515c6d4a5bb343ebe5d7a185
#
_entry.id   dfd16746515c6d4a5bb343ebe5d7a185
#
_cell.length_a   1.000
_cell.length_b   1.000
_cell.length_c   1.000
_cell.angle_alpha   90.00
_cell.angle_beta   90.00
_cell.angle_gamma   90.00
#
_symmetry.space_group_name_H-M   'P 1'
#
loop_
_entity.id
_entity.type
_entity.pdbx_description
1 polymer ?
#
loop_
_entity_poly.entity_id
_entity_poly.type
_entity_poly.pdbx_seq_one_letter_code
_entity_poly.pdbx_strand_id
1 'polypeptide(L)'
;KCGFGLTGIIFSAKLQIFKIKSTCITVKHQNVKNLIDCYRLIKNSKYLYNQNTFVVDYSKNNIFLGRVFFGFFSKKEFNFRKIKDNEIYNLRLGLFNLNFIKISIYKISFLIEKLINIFSNKKHINDILFTSNKKTIYFNLMPNKFIEYQNIVPEKKVDNYLKEFERIIVKHKPKITLIHLKKFNENGKNFEFKKRGLAIAIHIVIDENFNAFYKDLTNLDLKNKCIINFYKNSLADLEFLKKVYPTYSKKFIKNIKKINKRYKFSNSIFKNYF
;
A
#
# COMPACT_ATOMS: atom_id res chain seq x y z
N LYS A 1 13.80 -9.30 14.45
CA LYS A 1 13.04 -8.66 13.38
C LYS A 1 11.97 -7.76 13.97
N CYS A 2 11.57 -6.69 13.23
CA CYS A 2 10.54 -5.73 13.65
C CYS A 2 10.82 -5.03 14.99
N GLY A 3 12.04 -4.54 15.17
CA GLY A 3 12.48 -3.85 16.39
C GLY A 3 12.13 -2.37 16.44
N PHE A 4 11.51 -1.81 15.42
CA PHE A 4 11.15 -0.39 15.28
C PHE A 4 12.33 0.59 15.50
N GLY A 5 13.57 0.15 15.22
CA GLY A 5 14.77 0.94 15.50
C GLY A 5 15.20 0.98 16.97
N LEU A 6 14.44 0.36 17.88
CA LEU A 6 14.68 0.42 19.33
C LEU A 6 15.65 -0.67 19.84
N THR A 7 16.02 -1.63 19.01
CA THR A 7 16.83 -2.79 19.40
C THR A 7 18.30 -2.66 19.02
N GLY A 8 18.68 -1.63 18.30
CA GLY A 8 20.06 -1.40 17.84
C GLY A 8 20.17 -0.98 16.37
N ILE A 9 21.38 -0.89 15.89
CA ILE A 9 21.75 -0.54 14.52
C ILE A 9 21.94 -1.83 13.72
N ILE A 10 21.39 -1.89 12.51
CA ILE A 10 21.62 -3.00 11.58
C ILE A 10 22.98 -2.77 10.91
N PHE A 11 23.95 -3.60 11.24
CA PHE A 11 25.31 -3.54 10.69
C PHE A 11 25.43 -4.32 9.38
N SER A 12 24.79 -5.48 9.32
CA SER A 12 24.79 -6.32 8.12
C SER A 12 23.47 -7.10 7.99
N ALA A 13 23.15 -7.50 6.77
CA ALA A 13 21.98 -8.33 6.48
C ALA A 13 22.31 -9.38 5.43
N LYS A 14 21.91 -10.64 5.67
CA LYS A 14 21.95 -11.73 4.70
C LYS A 14 20.59 -11.84 4.02
N LEU A 15 20.56 -11.64 2.71
CA LEU A 15 19.34 -11.71 1.90
C LEU A 15 19.35 -12.99 1.06
N GLN A 16 18.22 -13.70 1.06
CA GLN A 16 18.00 -14.77 0.11
C GLN A 16 17.60 -14.17 -1.24
N ILE A 17 18.31 -14.55 -2.29
CA ILE A 17 17.97 -14.14 -3.66
C ILE A 17 17.41 -15.33 -4.44
N PHE A 18 16.61 -15.02 -5.47
CA PHE A 18 16.02 -16.01 -6.35
C PHE A 18 16.38 -15.73 -7.79
N LYS A 19 16.66 -16.79 -8.56
CA LYS A 19 16.86 -16.67 -9.99
C LYS A 19 15.53 -16.32 -10.67
N ILE A 20 15.51 -15.25 -11.44
CA ILE A 20 14.35 -14.89 -12.28
C ILE A 20 14.36 -15.72 -13.58
N LYS A 21 13.18 -16.01 -14.11
CA LYS A 21 13.03 -16.82 -15.34
C LYS A 21 13.28 -16.01 -16.61
N SER A 22 13.06 -14.69 -16.57
CA SER A 22 13.25 -13.79 -17.70
C SER A 22 13.33 -12.35 -17.22
N THR A 23 14.07 -11.51 -17.93
CA THR A 23 14.06 -10.06 -17.76
C THR A 23 12.85 -9.38 -18.40
N CYS A 24 12.08 -10.11 -19.20
CA CYS A 24 10.90 -9.63 -19.92
C CYS A 24 9.61 -10.13 -19.28
N ILE A 25 8.70 -9.19 -18.98
CA ILE A 25 7.36 -9.46 -18.45
C ILE A 25 6.32 -9.08 -19.50
N THR A 26 5.44 -10.00 -19.82
CA THR A 26 4.22 -9.71 -20.60
C THR A 26 3.14 -9.21 -19.66
N VAL A 27 2.56 -8.05 -19.95
CA VAL A 27 1.56 -7.38 -19.11
C VAL A 27 0.19 -7.40 -19.77
N LYS A 28 -0.83 -7.80 -19.01
CA LYS A 28 -2.25 -7.66 -19.36
C LYS A 28 -2.92 -6.64 -18.45
N HIS A 29 -3.90 -5.93 -18.98
CA HIS A 29 -4.66 -4.92 -18.24
C HIS A 29 -6.14 -5.32 -18.20
N GLN A 30 -6.77 -5.00 -17.08
CA GLN A 30 -8.22 -5.11 -16.93
C GLN A 30 -8.74 -3.95 -16.11
N ASN A 31 -9.78 -3.27 -16.60
CA ASN A 31 -10.51 -2.28 -15.82
C ASN A 31 -11.43 -3.01 -14.85
N VAL A 32 -11.57 -2.48 -13.64
CA VAL A 32 -12.44 -2.99 -12.59
C VAL A 32 -13.25 -1.84 -12.01
N LYS A 33 -14.51 -2.12 -11.69
CA LYS A 33 -15.45 -1.10 -11.22
C LYS A 33 -15.56 -1.02 -9.70
N ASN A 34 -15.15 -2.06 -8.97
CA ASN A 34 -15.20 -2.09 -7.52
C ASN A 34 -14.05 -2.90 -6.92
N LEU A 35 -13.86 -2.76 -5.61
CA LEU A 35 -12.76 -3.42 -4.89
C LEU A 35 -12.96 -4.94 -4.77
N ILE A 36 -14.21 -5.40 -4.69
CA ILE A 36 -14.54 -6.83 -4.54
C ILE A 36 -14.18 -7.59 -5.82
N ASP A 37 -14.52 -7.06 -7.00
CA ASP A 37 -14.16 -7.69 -8.27
C ASP A 37 -12.64 -7.72 -8.46
N CYS A 38 -11.94 -6.66 -8.07
CA CYS A 38 -10.48 -6.66 -8.07
C CYS A 38 -9.92 -7.74 -7.14
N TYR A 39 -10.45 -7.87 -5.94
CA TYR A 39 -10.02 -8.91 -5.00
C TYR A 39 -10.23 -10.31 -5.58
N ARG A 40 -11.38 -10.59 -6.19
CA ARG A 40 -11.67 -11.88 -6.83
C ARG A 40 -10.69 -12.18 -7.95
N LEU A 41 -10.37 -11.19 -8.77
CA LEU A 41 -9.35 -11.34 -9.83
C LEU A 41 -7.97 -11.65 -9.26
N ILE A 42 -7.53 -10.91 -8.24
CA ILE A 42 -6.22 -11.12 -7.60
C ILE A 42 -6.18 -12.47 -6.89
N LYS A 43 -7.27 -12.86 -6.21
CA LYS A 43 -7.35 -14.12 -5.46
C LYS A 43 -7.17 -15.32 -6.37
N ASN A 44 -7.77 -15.31 -7.55
CA ASN A 44 -7.79 -16.42 -8.49
C ASN A 44 -6.64 -16.37 -9.51
N SER A 45 -5.82 -15.30 -9.49
CA SER A 45 -4.75 -15.13 -10.46
C SER A 45 -3.56 -16.05 -10.19
N LYS A 46 -3.10 -16.74 -11.23
CA LYS A 46 -1.82 -17.48 -11.24
C LYS A 46 -0.66 -16.62 -11.75
N TYR A 47 -0.85 -15.31 -11.86
CA TYR A 47 0.15 -14.40 -12.37
C TYR A 47 1.26 -14.19 -11.33
N LEU A 48 2.49 -14.07 -11.81
CA LEU A 48 3.67 -13.80 -11.02
C LEU A 48 3.58 -12.43 -10.32
N TYR A 49 2.97 -11.45 -11.02
CA TYR A 49 2.90 -10.07 -10.58
C TYR A 49 1.49 -9.54 -10.83
N ASN A 50 0.94 -8.85 -9.85
CA ASN A 50 -0.23 -8.02 -10.04
C ASN A 50 -0.01 -6.67 -9.38
N GLN A 51 -0.46 -5.63 -10.06
CA GLN A 51 -0.55 -4.27 -9.55
C GLN A 51 -1.93 -3.75 -9.89
N ASN A 52 -2.55 -3.07 -8.94
CA ASN A 52 -3.82 -2.43 -9.17
C ASN A 52 -3.79 -1.02 -8.62
N THR A 53 -4.66 -0.18 -9.15
CA THR A 53 -4.78 1.21 -8.77
C THR A 53 -6.23 1.59 -8.81
N PHE A 54 -6.74 2.17 -7.73
CA PHE A 54 -8.07 2.75 -7.67
C PHE A 54 -8.00 4.20 -7.27
N VAL A 55 -8.88 4.98 -7.88
CA VAL A 55 -9.17 6.36 -7.52
C VAL A 55 -10.63 6.46 -7.18
N VAL A 56 -10.98 7.36 -6.27
CA VAL A 56 -12.37 7.58 -5.85
C VAL A 56 -12.94 8.79 -6.58
N ASP A 57 -14.08 8.59 -7.25
CA ASP A 57 -14.86 9.62 -7.96
C ASP A 57 -16.26 9.69 -7.38
N TYR A 58 -16.49 10.63 -6.45
CA TYR A 58 -17.77 10.80 -5.77
C TYR A 58 -18.90 11.35 -6.66
N SER A 59 -18.61 11.74 -7.91
CA SER A 59 -19.62 12.19 -8.87
C SER A 59 -20.37 11.03 -9.55
N LYS A 60 -19.96 9.78 -9.31
CA LYS A 60 -20.51 8.58 -9.94
C LYS A 60 -21.21 7.68 -8.93
N ASN A 61 -22.25 6.98 -9.37
CA ASN A 61 -22.89 5.93 -8.56
C ASN A 61 -21.90 4.83 -8.19
N ASN A 62 -21.03 4.47 -9.12
CA ASN A 62 -19.88 3.63 -8.85
C ASN A 62 -18.67 4.54 -8.61
N ILE A 63 -18.32 4.72 -7.34
CA ILE A 63 -17.29 5.66 -6.91
C ILE A 63 -15.87 5.23 -7.26
N PHE A 64 -15.64 3.98 -7.67
CA PHE A 64 -14.29 3.48 -7.93
C PHE A 64 -13.95 3.47 -9.42
N LEU A 65 -12.87 4.14 -9.77
CA LEU A 65 -12.20 4.02 -11.06
C LEU A 65 -10.94 3.17 -10.85
N GLY A 66 -10.98 1.91 -11.28
CA GLY A 66 -9.92 0.96 -10.99
C GLY A 66 -9.34 0.26 -12.23
N ARG A 67 -8.06 -0.09 -12.14
CA ARG A 67 -7.34 -0.90 -13.12
C ARG A 67 -6.45 -1.92 -12.42
N VAL A 68 -6.42 -3.12 -12.97
CA VAL A 68 -5.53 -4.20 -12.56
C VAL A 68 -4.57 -4.53 -13.71
N PHE A 69 -3.31 -4.70 -13.36
CA PHE A 69 -2.25 -5.18 -14.23
C PHE A 69 -1.84 -6.56 -13.79
N PHE A 70 -1.74 -7.47 -14.71
CA PHE A 70 -1.21 -8.80 -14.48
C PHE A 70 0.04 -9.02 -15.33
N GLY A 71 1.10 -9.55 -14.70
CA GLY A 71 2.35 -9.83 -15.37
C GLY A 71 2.77 -11.29 -15.24
N PHE A 72 3.34 -11.83 -16.29
CA PHE A 72 3.96 -13.15 -16.31
C PHE A 72 5.26 -13.14 -17.13
N PHE A 73 6.21 -14.00 -16.78
CA PHE A 73 7.45 -14.09 -17.51
C PHE A 73 7.20 -14.42 -18.98
N SER A 74 7.83 -13.66 -19.86
CA SER A 74 7.86 -13.94 -21.30
C SER A 74 8.95 -14.95 -21.63
N LYS A 75 8.81 -15.67 -22.74
CA LYS A 75 9.90 -16.46 -23.32
C LYS A 75 11.00 -15.57 -23.93
N LYS A 76 10.65 -14.32 -24.33
CA LYS A 76 11.60 -13.34 -24.84
C LYS A 76 12.39 -12.75 -23.68
N GLU A 77 13.67 -12.56 -23.87
CA GLU A 77 14.53 -11.87 -22.92
C GLU A 77 14.86 -10.46 -23.43
N PHE A 78 15.07 -9.55 -22.50
CA PHE A 78 15.66 -8.24 -22.76
C PHE A 78 17.08 -8.21 -22.18
N ASN A 79 17.97 -7.44 -22.79
CA ASN A 79 19.28 -7.16 -22.20
C ASN A 79 19.08 -6.56 -20.81
N PHE A 80 19.94 -6.92 -19.88
CA PHE A 80 19.91 -6.35 -18.55
C PHE A 80 20.08 -4.83 -18.62
N ARG A 81 19.20 -4.11 -17.92
CA ARG A 81 19.31 -2.66 -17.76
C ARG A 81 19.49 -2.33 -16.28
N LYS A 82 20.54 -1.56 -15.99
CA LYS A 82 20.74 -1.01 -14.65
C LYS A 82 19.58 -0.07 -14.32
N ILE A 83 19.14 -0.12 -13.06
CA ILE A 83 18.17 0.84 -12.56
C ILE A 83 18.85 2.20 -12.52
N LYS A 84 18.23 3.19 -13.16
CA LYS A 84 18.69 4.58 -13.06
C LYS A 84 18.14 5.15 -11.76
N ASP A 85 19.04 5.67 -10.92
CA ASP A 85 18.64 6.48 -9.78
C ASP A 85 18.15 7.82 -10.34
N ASN A 86 16.87 8.10 -10.11
CA ASN A 86 16.32 9.40 -10.46
C ASN A 86 16.28 10.26 -9.21
N GLU A 87 16.76 11.48 -9.33
CA GLU A 87 16.61 12.49 -8.31
C GLU A 87 15.11 12.72 -8.05
N ILE A 88 14.71 12.60 -6.79
CA ILE A 88 13.35 12.90 -6.37
C ILE A 88 13.29 14.39 -6.15
N TYR A 89 12.75 15.13 -7.12
CA TYR A 89 12.45 16.55 -6.91
C TYR A 89 11.33 16.69 -5.87
N ASN A 90 11.61 17.38 -4.77
CA ASN A 90 10.67 17.60 -3.67
C ASN A 90 9.63 18.70 -3.96
N LEU A 91 9.29 18.93 -5.23
CA LEU A 91 8.27 19.89 -5.60
C LEU A 91 6.88 19.27 -5.45
N ARG A 92 6.13 19.69 -4.43
CA ARG A 92 4.75 19.25 -4.23
C ARG A 92 3.77 20.29 -4.72
N LEU A 93 3.16 20.03 -5.87
CA LEU A 93 2.23 20.95 -6.53
C LEU A 93 0.82 20.94 -5.91
N GLY A 94 0.48 19.91 -5.12
CA GLY A 94 -0.82 19.81 -4.45
C GLY A 94 -2.02 19.65 -5.39
N LEU A 95 -1.81 19.34 -6.68
CA LEU A 95 -2.90 19.26 -7.69
C LEU A 95 -3.94 18.20 -7.32
N PHE A 96 -3.57 17.17 -6.58
CA PHE A 96 -4.51 16.14 -6.12
C PHE A 96 -5.45 16.59 -5.00
N ASN A 97 -5.34 17.83 -4.50
CA ASN A 97 -6.40 18.45 -3.72
C ASN A 97 -7.67 18.68 -4.53
N LEU A 98 -7.55 18.89 -5.84
CA LEU A 98 -8.65 19.10 -6.75
C LEU A 98 -9.09 17.77 -7.36
N ASN A 99 -10.26 17.28 -6.93
CA ASN A 99 -10.74 15.95 -7.29
C ASN A 99 -10.88 15.75 -8.80
N PHE A 100 -11.36 16.77 -9.54
CA PHE A 100 -11.51 16.70 -10.99
C PHE A 100 -10.16 16.58 -11.72
N ILE A 101 -9.12 17.29 -11.27
CA ILE A 101 -7.76 17.19 -11.82
C ILE A 101 -7.20 15.81 -11.59
N LYS A 102 -7.31 15.30 -10.35
CA LYS A 102 -6.89 13.95 -9.99
C LYS A 102 -7.52 12.91 -10.91
N ILE A 103 -8.85 12.94 -11.06
CA ILE A 103 -9.58 11.98 -11.88
C ILE A 103 -9.19 12.09 -13.36
N SER A 104 -9.05 13.31 -13.87
CA SER A 104 -8.62 13.54 -15.26
C SER A 104 -7.22 12.98 -15.52
N ILE A 105 -6.26 13.24 -14.65
CA ILE A 105 -4.90 12.69 -14.77
C ILE A 105 -4.92 11.16 -14.79
N TYR A 106 -5.71 10.51 -13.92
CA TYR A 106 -5.81 9.06 -13.94
C TYR A 106 -6.48 8.51 -15.20
N LYS A 107 -7.56 9.15 -15.67
CA LYS A 107 -8.21 8.76 -16.95
C LYS A 107 -7.25 8.86 -18.13
N ILE A 108 -6.51 9.97 -18.22
CA ILE A 108 -5.50 10.18 -19.26
C ILE A 108 -4.38 9.14 -19.14
N SER A 109 -3.86 8.90 -17.94
CA SER A 109 -2.82 7.88 -17.73
C SER A 109 -3.29 6.48 -18.11
N PHE A 110 -4.56 6.13 -17.81
CA PHE A 110 -5.15 4.86 -18.19
C PHE A 110 -5.30 4.72 -19.69
N LEU A 111 -5.66 5.80 -20.38
CA LEU A 111 -5.74 5.82 -21.84
C LEU A 111 -4.36 5.64 -22.48
N ILE A 112 -3.38 6.42 -22.05
CA ILE A 112 -1.99 6.32 -22.53
C ILE A 112 -1.45 4.90 -22.32
N GLU A 113 -1.64 4.32 -21.14
CA GLU A 113 -1.19 2.96 -20.88
C GLU A 113 -1.91 1.92 -21.73
N LYS A 114 -3.19 2.11 -22.02
CA LYS A 114 -3.93 1.24 -22.95
C LYS A 114 -3.33 1.32 -24.37
N LEU A 115 -3.05 2.52 -24.86
CA LEU A 115 -2.44 2.72 -26.17
C LEU A 115 -1.05 2.07 -26.24
N ILE A 116 -0.19 2.35 -25.25
CA ILE A 116 1.16 1.74 -25.18
C ILE A 116 1.07 0.20 -25.24
N ASN A 117 0.10 -0.41 -24.55
CA ASN A 117 -0.02 -1.85 -24.53
C ASN A 117 -0.57 -2.46 -25.82
N ILE A 118 -1.29 -1.70 -26.63
CA ILE A 118 -1.66 -2.14 -28.01
C ILE A 118 -0.39 -2.34 -28.82
N PHE A 119 0.58 -1.42 -28.74
CA PHE A 119 1.83 -1.48 -29.49
C PHE A 119 2.87 -2.41 -28.86
N SER A 120 2.93 -2.50 -27.54
CA SER A 120 3.86 -3.38 -26.82
C SER A 120 3.35 -3.73 -25.42
N ASN A 121 2.94 -5.00 -25.28
CA ASN A 121 2.58 -5.55 -23.96
C ASN A 121 3.78 -6.15 -23.21
N LYS A 122 5.00 -6.06 -23.74
CA LYS A 122 6.23 -6.58 -23.15
C LYS A 122 7.00 -5.44 -22.50
N LYS A 123 7.38 -5.62 -21.23
CA LYS A 123 8.12 -4.63 -20.43
C LYS A 123 9.33 -5.28 -19.78
N HIS A 124 10.39 -4.52 -19.59
CA HIS A 124 11.50 -4.97 -18.78
C HIS A 124 11.06 -5.08 -17.32
N ILE A 125 11.54 -6.11 -16.59
CA ILE A 125 11.17 -6.36 -15.19
C ILE A 125 11.45 -5.15 -14.28
N ASN A 126 12.55 -4.41 -14.53
CA ASN A 126 12.89 -3.21 -13.77
C ASN A 126 11.86 -2.08 -13.94
N ASP A 127 11.25 -1.94 -15.13
CA ASP A 127 10.23 -0.90 -15.37
C ASP A 127 8.92 -1.20 -14.61
N ILE A 128 8.74 -2.45 -14.18
CA ILE A 128 7.57 -2.90 -13.42
C ILE A 128 7.84 -2.84 -11.91
N LEU A 129 8.99 -3.35 -11.46
CA LEU A 129 9.32 -3.46 -10.03
C LEU A 129 9.84 -2.13 -9.47
N PHE A 130 10.55 -1.34 -10.27
CA PHE A 130 11.21 -0.10 -9.88
C PHE A 130 10.65 1.09 -10.67
N THR A 131 9.42 1.47 -10.37
CA THR A 131 8.68 2.54 -11.07
C THR A 131 9.05 3.94 -10.55
N SER A 132 10.36 4.24 -10.39
CA SER A 132 10.83 5.49 -9.78
C SER A 132 10.24 6.74 -10.43
N ASN A 133 10.27 6.87 -11.76
CA ASN A 133 9.73 8.04 -12.48
C ASN A 133 8.23 8.25 -12.23
N LYS A 134 7.43 7.18 -12.30
CA LYS A 134 5.99 7.27 -12.03
C LYS A 134 5.69 7.66 -10.60
N LYS A 135 6.49 7.17 -9.64
CA LYS A 135 6.37 7.54 -8.23
C LYS A 135 6.71 9.01 -8.02
N THR A 136 7.78 9.51 -8.64
CA THR A 136 8.18 10.91 -8.56
C THR A 136 7.07 11.83 -9.06
N ILE A 137 6.52 11.57 -10.24
CA ILE A 137 5.39 12.36 -10.79
C ILE A 137 4.20 12.31 -9.82
N TYR A 138 3.83 11.13 -9.33
CA TYR A 138 2.72 10.98 -8.39
C TYR A 138 2.94 11.80 -7.11
N PHE A 139 4.12 11.71 -6.48
CA PHE A 139 4.40 12.45 -5.25
C PHE A 139 4.49 13.96 -5.47
N ASN A 140 4.94 14.41 -6.64
CA ASN A 140 4.93 15.84 -6.98
C ASN A 140 3.50 16.40 -7.12
N LEU A 141 2.53 15.58 -7.50
CA LEU A 141 1.12 15.97 -7.60
C LEU A 141 0.40 15.93 -6.24
N MET A 142 0.98 15.28 -5.24
CA MET A 142 0.39 15.14 -3.91
C MET A 142 0.39 16.47 -3.13
N PRO A 143 -0.61 16.68 -2.24
CA PRO A 143 -0.56 17.77 -1.28
C PRO A 143 0.50 17.52 -0.21
N ASN A 144 0.85 18.58 0.54
CA ASN A 144 1.87 18.49 1.59
C ASN A 144 1.46 17.61 2.77
N LYS A 145 0.18 17.57 3.11
CA LYS A 145 -0.36 16.83 4.26
C LYS A 145 -1.15 15.62 3.79
N PHE A 146 -0.52 14.46 3.77
CA PHE A 146 -1.17 13.18 3.52
C PHE A 146 -0.52 12.05 4.32
N ILE A 147 -1.24 10.97 4.49
CA ILE A 147 -0.71 9.73 5.08
C ILE A 147 -0.90 8.54 4.11
N GLU A 148 -0.05 7.55 4.25
CA GLU A 148 -0.29 6.21 3.73
C GLU A 148 -0.77 5.33 4.88
N TYR A 149 -2.03 4.87 4.79
CA TYR A 149 -2.60 3.88 5.70
C TYR A 149 -2.54 2.51 5.06
N GLN A 150 -2.09 1.50 5.79
CA GLN A 150 -1.99 0.14 5.26
C GLN A 150 -2.39 -0.90 6.30
N ASN A 151 -3.34 -1.76 5.94
CA ASN A 151 -3.80 -2.88 6.76
C ASN A 151 -3.76 -4.20 5.98
N ILE A 152 -3.95 -5.34 6.68
CA ILE A 152 -4.29 -6.63 6.07
C ILE A 152 -5.56 -7.17 6.72
N VAL A 153 -6.58 -7.34 5.91
CA VAL A 153 -7.86 -7.95 6.27
C VAL A 153 -7.74 -9.47 6.21
N PRO A 154 -8.13 -10.23 7.24
CA PRO A 154 -8.14 -11.69 7.21
C PRO A 154 -8.98 -12.24 6.06
N GLU A 155 -8.50 -13.27 5.35
CA GLU A 155 -9.11 -13.78 4.12
C GLU A 155 -10.61 -14.06 4.24
N LYS A 156 -11.06 -14.65 5.36
CA LYS A 156 -12.48 -14.98 5.61
C LYS A 156 -13.39 -13.77 5.79
N LYS A 157 -12.82 -12.58 6.00
CA LYS A 157 -13.57 -11.34 6.29
C LYS A 157 -13.56 -10.33 5.15
N VAL A 158 -12.82 -10.60 4.07
CA VAL A 158 -12.53 -9.61 3.01
C VAL A 158 -13.81 -9.07 2.37
N ASP A 159 -14.75 -9.92 1.97
CA ASP A 159 -15.95 -9.47 1.25
C ASP A 159 -16.82 -8.54 2.10
N ASN A 160 -17.04 -8.89 3.37
CA ASN A 160 -17.82 -8.04 4.30
C ASN A 160 -17.05 -6.75 4.63
N TYR A 161 -15.73 -6.86 4.85
CA TYR A 161 -14.90 -5.71 5.11
C TYR A 161 -14.93 -4.69 3.95
N LEU A 162 -14.79 -5.12 2.71
CA LEU A 162 -14.79 -4.24 1.54
C LEU A 162 -16.13 -3.51 1.38
N LYS A 163 -17.25 -4.17 1.66
CA LYS A 163 -18.59 -3.53 1.66
C LYS A 163 -18.70 -2.45 2.75
N GLU A 164 -18.27 -2.75 3.99
CA GLU A 164 -18.29 -1.77 5.08
C GLU A 164 -17.29 -0.62 4.81
N PHE A 165 -16.11 -0.91 4.27
CA PHE A 165 -15.13 0.08 3.88
C PHE A 165 -15.64 1.05 2.82
N GLU A 166 -16.34 0.56 1.79
CA GLU A 166 -16.99 1.40 0.79
C GLU A 166 -18.05 2.32 1.42
N ARG A 167 -18.87 1.80 2.34
CA ARG A 167 -19.87 2.61 3.08
C ARG A 167 -19.20 3.74 3.87
N ILE A 168 -18.09 3.47 4.53
CA ILE A 168 -17.34 4.48 5.29
C ILE A 168 -16.76 5.54 4.34
N ILE A 169 -16.25 5.17 3.17
CA ILE A 169 -15.77 6.10 2.14
C ILE A 169 -16.93 7.00 1.66
N VAL A 170 -18.08 6.42 1.33
CA VAL A 170 -19.25 7.18 0.88
C VAL A 170 -19.77 8.13 1.96
N LYS A 171 -19.80 7.67 3.23
CA LYS A 171 -20.26 8.45 4.38
C LYS A 171 -19.41 9.70 4.62
N HIS A 172 -18.10 9.54 4.64
CA HIS A 172 -17.17 10.60 5.04
C HIS A 172 -16.56 11.38 3.87
N LYS A 173 -16.64 10.84 2.65
CA LYS A 173 -16.06 11.40 1.42
C LYS A 173 -14.61 11.90 1.60
N PRO A 174 -13.69 11.08 2.21
CA PRO A 174 -12.32 11.49 2.42
C PRO A 174 -11.60 11.74 1.10
N LYS A 175 -10.62 12.65 1.08
CA LYS A 175 -9.78 12.86 -0.12
C LYS A 175 -8.77 11.73 -0.27
N ILE A 176 -9.18 10.64 -0.90
CA ILE A 176 -8.32 9.50 -1.23
C ILE A 176 -7.70 9.75 -2.60
N THR A 177 -6.37 9.67 -2.66
CA THR A 177 -5.63 9.84 -3.92
C THR A 177 -5.31 8.52 -4.58
N LEU A 178 -5.23 7.43 -3.80
CA LEU A 178 -4.86 6.11 -4.29
C LEU A 178 -5.33 5.01 -3.34
N ILE A 179 -5.84 3.90 -3.89
CA ILE A 179 -6.03 2.64 -3.18
C ILE A 179 -5.31 1.53 -3.96
N HIS A 180 -4.57 0.71 -3.24
CA HIS A 180 -3.94 -0.51 -3.74
C HIS A 180 -4.37 -1.72 -2.94
N LEU A 181 -4.59 -2.84 -3.64
CA LEU A 181 -4.90 -4.14 -3.06
C LEU A 181 -3.76 -5.13 -3.34
N LYS A 182 -3.35 -5.89 -2.30
CA LYS A 182 -2.34 -6.95 -2.45
C LYS A 182 -2.77 -8.19 -1.69
N LYS A 183 -2.67 -9.37 -2.33
CA LYS A 183 -2.92 -10.63 -1.66
C LYS A 183 -1.69 -11.08 -0.89
N PHE A 184 -1.90 -11.51 0.34
CA PHE A 184 -0.92 -12.21 1.17
C PHE A 184 -1.38 -13.64 1.40
N ASN A 185 -0.48 -14.62 1.18
CA ASN A 185 -0.80 -16.05 1.29
C ASN A 185 -0.38 -16.69 2.60
N GLU A 186 0.43 -16.00 3.41
CA GLU A 186 1.03 -16.54 4.62
C GLU A 186 0.79 -15.63 5.82
N ASN A 187 0.86 -16.23 7.01
CA ASN A 187 0.85 -15.49 8.27
C ASN A 187 2.28 -15.08 8.67
N GLY A 188 2.41 -13.89 9.23
CA GLY A 188 3.64 -13.40 9.84
C GLY A 188 3.76 -13.80 11.31
N LYS A 189 4.93 -13.53 11.88
CA LYS A 189 5.23 -13.72 13.31
C LYS A 189 5.43 -12.35 13.97
N ASN A 190 5.06 -12.22 15.24
CA ASN A 190 5.22 -10.98 16.01
C ASN A 190 4.58 -9.76 15.32
N PHE A 191 5.34 -8.68 15.14
CA PHE A 191 4.91 -7.45 14.47
C PHE A 191 5.12 -7.47 12.95
N GLU A 192 5.42 -8.62 12.35
CA GLU A 192 5.54 -8.69 10.89
C GLU A 192 4.21 -8.30 10.24
N PHE A 193 4.26 -7.35 9.29
CA PHE A 193 3.11 -6.99 8.49
C PHE A 193 2.85 -8.09 7.45
N LYS A 194 2.33 -9.23 7.93
CA LYS A 194 2.08 -10.41 7.13
C LYS A 194 0.95 -11.24 7.75
N LYS A 195 -0.12 -11.41 7.02
CA LYS A 195 -1.28 -12.24 7.39
C LYS A 195 -1.94 -12.76 6.15
N ARG A 196 -2.38 -14.02 6.15
CA ARG A 196 -3.16 -14.53 5.01
C ARG A 196 -4.44 -13.74 4.84
N GLY A 197 -4.55 -13.05 3.69
CA GLY A 197 -5.68 -12.16 3.43
C GLY A 197 -5.38 -11.09 2.38
N LEU A 198 -6.12 -9.99 2.46
CA LEU A 198 -6.02 -8.85 1.57
C LEU A 198 -5.39 -7.65 2.26
N ALA A 199 -4.23 -7.21 1.80
CA ALA A 199 -3.69 -5.92 2.20
C ALA A 199 -4.33 -4.80 1.36
N ILE A 200 -4.71 -3.73 2.05
CA ILE A 200 -5.25 -2.51 1.46
C ILE A 200 -4.31 -1.38 1.85
N ALA A 201 -3.75 -0.70 0.85
CA ALA A 201 -2.96 0.51 1.05
C ALA A 201 -3.74 1.71 0.51
N ILE A 202 -3.87 2.76 1.32
CA ILE A 202 -4.68 3.93 1.02
C ILE A 202 -3.82 5.16 1.24
N HIS A 203 -3.79 6.07 0.26
CA HIS A 203 -3.22 7.40 0.42
C HIS A 203 -4.34 8.39 0.68
N ILE A 204 -4.31 9.04 1.84
CA ILE A 204 -5.38 9.90 2.34
C ILE A 204 -4.81 11.28 2.62
N VAL A 205 -5.43 12.32 2.08
CA VAL A 205 -5.11 13.71 2.39
C VAL A 205 -5.69 14.05 3.77
N ILE A 206 -4.91 14.76 4.59
CA ILE A 206 -5.38 15.23 5.90
C ILE A 206 -6.16 16.54 5.70
N ASP A 207 -7.48 16.45 5.77
CA ASP A 207 -8.42 17.56 5.66
C ASP A 207 -9.50 17.47 6.78
N GLU A 208 -10.55 18.27 6.66
CA GLU A 208 -11.66 18.32 7.63
C GLU A 208 -12.37 16.97 7.84
N ASN A 209 -12.47 16.15 6.80
CA ASN A 209 -13.15 14.85 6.83
C ASN A 209 -12.25 13.72 7.35
N PHE A 210 -10.95 13.97 7.44
CA PHE A 210 -9.95 12.96 7.73
C PHE A 210 -10.17 12.27 9.09
N ASN A 211 -10.37 13.04 10.16
CA ASN A 211 -10.42 12.49 11.53
C ASN A 211 -11.62 11.54 11.73
N ALA A 212 -12.78 11.91 11.22
CA ALA A 212 -13.98 11.08 11.31
C ALA A 212 -13.83 9.80 10.47
N PHE A 213 -13.32 9.92 9.27
CA PHE A 213 -13.01 8.77 8.42
C PHE A 213 -11.97 7.84 9.06
N TYR A 214 -10.86 8.38 9.57
CA TYR A 214 -9.79 7.62 10.19
C TYR A 214 -10.28 6.84 11.43
N LYS A 215 -11.13 7.46 12.25
CA LYS A 215 -11.76 6.81 13.41
C LYS A 215 -12.62 5.62 12.99
N ASP A 216 -13.52 5.80 12.02
CA ASP A 216 -14.38 4.70 11.55
C ASP A 216 -13.58 3.59 10.86
N LEU A 217 -12.53 3.94 10.10
CA LEU A 217 -11.61 2.97 9.48
C LEU A 217 -10.86 2.15 10.52
N THR A 218 -10.29 2.78 11.54
CA THR A 218 -9.57 2.07 12.61
C THR A 218 -10.48 1.19 13.44
N ASN A 219 -11.74 1.61 13.70
CA ASN A 219 -12.75 0.78 14.35
C ASN A 219 -13.14 -0.45 13.50
N LEU A 220 -13.29 -0.26 12.18
CA LEU A 220 -13.54 -1.36 11.24
C LEU A 220 -12.40 -2.38 11.28
N ASP A 221 -11.16 -1.90 11.31
CA ASP A 221 -9.97 -2.76 11.40
C ASP A 221 -9.92 -3.58 12.69
N LEU A 222 -10.18 -2.95 13.84
CA LEU A 222 -10.22 -3.64 15.13
C LEU A 222 -11.32 -4.70 15.18
N LYS A 223 -12.55 -4.36 14.74
CA LYS A 223 -13.69 -5.28 14.63
C LYS A 223 -13.36 -6.51 13.78
N ASN A 224 -12.61 -6.31 12.70
CA ASN A 224 -12.25 -7.37 11.78
C ASN A 224 -10.93 -8.09 12.12
N LYS A 225 -10.24 -7.71 13.21
CA LYS A 225 -8.94 -8.26 13.61
C LYS A 225 -7.90 -8.13 12.48
N CYS A 226 -7.94 -6.98 11.78
CA CYS A 226 -6.92 -6.62 10.81
C CYS A 226 -5.58 -6.42 11.48
N ILE A 227 -4.50 -6.58 10.74
CA ILE A 227 -3.18 -6.13 11.18
C ILE A 227 -2.81 -4.84 10.42
N ILE A 228 -2.10 -3.95 11.12
CA ILE A 228 -1.78 -2.61 10.62
C ILE A 228 -0.28 -2.52 10.38
N ASN A 229 0.11 -1.85 9.29
CA ASN A 229 1.50 -1.54 9.02
C ASN A 229 1.93 -0.27 9.76
N PHE A 230 2.48 -0.41 10.94
CA PHE A 230 2.94 0.71 11.75
C PHE A 230 4.12 1.49 11.14
N TYR A 231 4.85 0.91 10.20
CA TYR A 231 5.92 1.62 9.49
C TYR A 231 5.39 2.59 8.44
N LYS A 232 4.13 2.43 8.02
CA LYS A 232 3.45 3.28 7.04
C LYS A 232 2.46 4.24 7.70
N ASN A 233 1.92 3.87 8.84
CA ASN A 233 0.91 4.64 9.54
C ASN A 233 1.55 5.49 10.64
N SER A 234 1.90 6.73 10.31
CA SER A 234 2.56 7.67 11.22
C SER A 234 1.66 8.18 12.35
N LEU A 235 0.35 7.99 12.28
CA LEU A 235 -0.63 8.38 13.30
C LEU A 235 -0.97 7.25 14.28
N ALA A 236 -0.46 6.05 14.04
CA ALA A 236 -0.65 4.95 14.97
C ALA A 236 0.18 5.18 16.24
N ASP A 237 -0.48 5.15 17.38
CA ASP A 237 0.15 5.20 18.70
C ASP A 237 0.33 3.81 19.32
N LEU A 238 0.94 3.77 20.50
CA LEU A 238 1.18 2.50 21.19
C LEU A 238 -0.12 1.89 21.71
N GLU A 239 -1.12 2.66 22.07
CA GLU A 239 -2.42 2.12 22.53
C GLU A 239 -3.12 1.37 21.39
N PHE A 240 -3.07 1.92 20.18
CA PHE A 240 -3.56 1.24 18.99
C PHE A 240 -2.74 -0.02 18.67
N LEU A 241 -1.41 0.05 18.81
CA LEU A 241 -0.53 -1.12 18.64
C LEU A 241 -0.87 -2.24 19.65
N LYS A 242 -1.14 -1.90 20.92
CA LYS A 242 -1.56 -2.87 21.94
C LYS A 242 -2.88 -3.54 21.60
N LYS A 243 -3.84 -2.80 21.04
CA LYS A 243 -5.13 -3.35 20.60
C LYS A 243 -4.99 -4.29 19.41
N VAL A 244 -4.15 -3.95 18.44
CA VAL A 244 -3.90 -4.77 17.23
C VAL A 244 -3.05 -6.00 17.55
N TYR A 245 -2.06 -5.87 18.44
CA TYR A 245 -1.09 -6.90 18.80
C TYR A 245 -0.99 -7.12 20.33
N PRO A 246 -2.06 -7.57 21.02
CA PRO A 246 -2.11 -7.55 22.49
C PRO A 246 -1.01 -8.38 23.15
N THR A 247 -0.72 -9.59 22.64
CA THR A 247 0.29 -10.49 23.20
C THR A 247 1.71 -10.02 22.90
N TYR A 248 1.95 -9.64 21.62
CA TYR A 248 3.30 -9.28 21.17
C TYR A 248 3.75 -7.93 21.72
N SER A 249 2.85 -6.96 21.90
CA SER A 249 3.19 -5.65 22.43
C SER A 249 3.71 -5.75 23.86
N LYS A 250 3.07 -6.53 24.74
CA LYS A 250 3.51 -6.77 26.11
C LYS A 250 4.94 -7.36 26.15
N LYS A 251 5.18 -8.41 25.37
CA LYS A 251 6.50 -9.07 25.27
C LYS A 251 7.55 -8.13 24.68
N PHE A 252 7.19 -7.37 23.67
CA PHE A 252 8.08 -6.41 23.02
C PHE A 252 8.53 -5.31 23.98
N ILE A 253 7.58 -4.65 24.67
CA ILE A 253 7.87 -3.59 25.64
C ILE A 253 8.79 -4.10 26.74
N LYS A 254 8.51 -5.29 27.30
CA LYS A 254 9.37 -5.92 28.30
C LYS A 254 10.80 -6.13 27.80
N ASN A 255 10.95 -6.61 26.56
CA ASN A 255 12.27 -6.84 25.96
C ASN A 255 13.00 -5.54 25.68
N ILE A 256 12.32 -4.51 25.17
CA ILE A 256 12.94 -3.21 24.91
C ILE A 256 13.46 -2.58 26.19
N LYS A 257 12.69 -2.57 27.27
CA LYS A 257 13.14 -2.08 28.59
C LYS A 257 14.41 -2.80 29.07
N LYS A 258 14.55 -4.09 28.75
CA LYS A 258 15.74 -4.86 29.10
C LYS A 258 16.96 -4.53 28.24
N ILE A 259 16.77 -4.35 26.91
CA ILE A 259 17.86 -4.18 25.94
C ILE A 259 18.27 -2.71 25.87
N ASN A 260 17.30 -1.81 25.81
CA ASN A 260 17.51 -0.35 25.65
C ASN A 260 17.46 0.37 27.02
N LYS A 261 18.20 -0.13 28.01
CA LYS A 261 18.18 0.33 29.41
C LYS A 261 18.41 1.83 29.60
N ARG A 262 19.16 2.48 28.70
CA ARG A 262 19.47 3.93 28.76
C ARG A 262 18.68 4.72 27.71
N TYR A 263 17.67 4.13 27.09
CA TYR A 263 16.82 4.74 26.07
C TYR A 263 17.59 5.44 24.94
N LYS A 264 18.77 4.90 24.59
CA LYS A 264 19.64 5.42 23.53
C LYS A 264 18.97 5.41 22.16
N PHE A 265 18.01 4.50 21.96
CA PHE A 265 17.23 4.39 20.74
C PHE A 265 15.79 4.78 21.00
N SER A 266 15.26 5.71 20.23
CA SER A 266 13.86 6.19 20.34
C SER A 266 13.22 6.30 18.97
N ASN A 267 11.90 6.29 18.91
CA ASN A 267 11.12 6.65 17.74
C ASN A 267 9.76 7.27 18.14
N SER A 268 9.06 7.88 17.19
CA SER A 268 7.81 8.59 17.44
C SER A 268 6.70 7.74 18.05
N ILE A 269 6.60 6.45 17.71
CA ILE A 269 5.55 5.56 18.23
C ILE A 269 5.75 5.27 19.72
N PHE A 270 7.00 5.23 20.18
CA PHE A 270 7.35 4.83 21.54
C PHE A 270 7.90 5.97 22.39
N LYS A 271 7.95 7.21 21.84
CA LYS A 271 8.56 8.37 22.52
C LYS A 271 8.00 8.66 23.92
N ASN A 272 6.72 8.35 24.16
CA ASN A 272 6.05 8.60 25.44
C ASN A 272 6.11 7.38 26.40
N TYR A 273 6.90 6.35 26.09
CA TYR A 273 6.95 5.10 26.88
C TYR A 273 8.31 4.81 27.50
N PHE A 274 9.30 5.59 27.17
CA PHE A 274 10.66 5.47 27.66
C PHE A 274 11.16 6.81 28.18
#